data_31f0188416454ab86d9e0a71f5ea589c
#
_entry.id   31f0188416454ab86d9e0a71f5ea589c
#
_cell.length_a   1.000
_cell.length_b   1.000
_cell.length_c   1.000
_cell.angle_alpha   90.00
_cell.angle_beta   90.00
_cell.angle_gamma   90.00
#
_symmetry.space_group_name_H-M   'P 1'
#
loop_
_entity.id
_entity.type
_entity.pdbx_description
1 polymer ?
#
loop_
_entity_poly.entity_id
_entity_poly.type
_entity_poly.pdbx_seq_one_letter_code
_entity_poly.pdbx_strand_id
1 'polypeptide(L)'
;MAERRTVGRKVSLRCPRFLSAVRKENAMAKRTLKNLNLLDDFLFGTLVSHKEFGEAFCRELLQTIFQRKFGKLKVIPQRQYYGDDTENHGTRLDVYLEEDCAELEPEALYDLEAEKAKDKNKRQNLPKRTRFYRAIVDGHSLASGEDYGTLKDVYIIIILPYDPFDRKRLIYTIRNMCQEDPSIPYEDGARTIFLYTKGTKGNIPKELQELLHYMEDTKEKNAVNASLQKIQKMVEKVKEDKGVLLEYMKVWEREQMIREEGMEAGIAAGKAEQEKETEKERQRAQKEQQRAEKAEQEVAELRRKLEELQKQR
;
A
#
# COMPACT_ATOMS: atom_id res chain seq x y z
N MET A 1 -57.46 16.56 -31.25
CA MET A 1 -56.35 17.53 -31.05
C MET A 1 -55.78 17.35 -29.70
N ALA A 2 -54.61 16.76 -29.61
CA ALA A 2 -53.69 16.85 -28.46
C ALA A 2 -52.31 16.38 -28.92
N GLU A 3 -51.45 17.37 -29.20
CA GLU A 3 -50.05 17.19 -29.59
C GLU A 3 -49.24 16.62 -28.41
N ARG A 4 -48.58 15.51 -28.60
CA ARG A 4 -47.52 15.04 -27.71
C ARG A 4 -46.19 15.58 -28.20
N ARG A 5 -45.66 16.55 -27.48
CA ARG A 5 -44.27 17.05 -27.63
C ARG A 5 -43.32 16.05 -26.97
N THR A 6 -42.55 15.37 -27.80
CA THR A 6 -41.37 14.60 -27.37
C THR A 6 -40.21 15.57 -27.14
N VAL A 7 -39.85 15.81 -25.88
CA VAL A 7 -38.66 16.58 -25.51
C VAL A 7 -37.48 15.61 -25.43
N GLY A 8 -36.74 15.54 -26.53
CA GLY A 8 -35.43 14.89 -26.55
C GLY A 8 -34.40 15.76 -25.81
N ARG A 9 -34.04 15.42 -24.59
CA ARG A 9 -32.89 16.01 -23.89
C ARG A 9 -31.61 15.43 -24.48
N LYS A 10 -30.96 16.18 -25.37
CA LYS A 10 -29.54 15.99 -25.70
C LYS A 10 -28.73 16.36 -24.46
N VAL A 11 -28.19 15.38 -23.76
CA VAL A 11 -27.19 15.60 -22.71
C VAL A 11 -25.87 15.99 -23.39
N SER A 12 -25.56 17.26 -23.38
CA SER A 12 -24.31 17.82 -23.88
C SER A 12 -23.17 17.44 -22.90
N LEU A 13 -22.34 16.47 -23.27
CA LEU A 13 -21.13 16.04 -22.57
C LEU A 13 -19.96 17.03 -22.77
N ARG A 14 -20.21 18.32 -22.62
CA ARG A 14 -19.18 19.37 -22.49
C ARG A 14 -19.42 20.14 -21.20
N CYS A 15 -19.03 19.53 -20.07
CA CYS A 15 -18.94 20.27 -18.82
C CYS A 15 -17.50 20.75 -18.62
N PRO A 16 -17.18 22.02 -18.89
CA PRO A 16 -15.84 22.62 -18.70
C PRO A 16 -15.41 22.55 -17.23
N ARG A 17 -16.36 22.39 -16.30
CA ARG A 17 -16.11 22.24 -14.87
C ARG A 17 -15.46 20.91 -14.50
N PHE A 18 -15.72 19.82 -15.25
CA PHE A 18 -15.10 18.53 -14.98
C PHE A 18 -13.61 18.52 -15.35
N LEU A 19 -13.27 19.10 -16.49
CA LEU A 19 -11.86 19.25 -16.90
C LEU A 19 -11.08 20.26 -16.04
N SER A 20 -11.74 21.27 -15.47
CA SER A 20 -11.09 22.20 -14.54
C SER A 20 -10.93 21.64 -13.13
N ALA A 21 -11.82 20.76 -12.68
CA ALA A 21 -11.68 20.03 -11.41
C ALA A 21 -10.53 19.01 -11.49
N VAL A 22 -10.45 18.22 -12.57
CA VAL A 22 -9.33 17.28 -12.80
C VAL A 22 -7.98 18.02 -12.95
N ARG A 23 -7.96 19.22 -13.57
CA ARG A 23 -6.75 20.05 -13.61
C ARG A 23 -6.40 20.71 -12.27
N LYS A 24 -7.36 21.00 -11.40
CA LYS A 24 -7.09 21.54 -10.05
C LYS A 24 -6.63 20.46 -9.06
N GLU A 25 -7.08 19.23 -9.17
CA GLU A 25 -6.53 18.12 -8.37
C GLU A 25 -5.12 17.71 -8.83
N ASN A 26 -4.75 17.94 -10.09
CA ASN A 26 -3.40 17.71 -10.60
C ASN A 26 -2.39 18.83 -10.26
N ALA A 27 -2.79 19.90 -9.61
CA ALA A 27 -1.87 20.81 -8.92
C ALA A 27 -1.47 20.22 -7.54
N MET A 28 -1.07 18.94 -7.48
CA MET A 28 -0.35 18.42 -6.34
C MET A 28 0.90 19.27 -6.17
N ALA A 29 1.01 19.92 -5.01
CA ALA A 29 2.16 20.69 -4.62
C ALA A 29 3.42 19.93 -5.03
N LYS A 30 4.30 20.56 -5.80
CA LYS A 30 5.54 19.98 -6.33
C LYS A 30 6.26 19.30 -5.17
N ARG A 31 6.21 17.96 -5.09
CA ARG A 31 6.93 17.23 -4.06
C ARG A 31 8.40 17.44 -4.32
N THR A 32 9.07 18.07 -3.40
CA THR A 32 10.52 18.28 -3.46
C THR A 32 11.18 17.37 -2.45
N LEU A 33 12.41 16.93 -2.72
CA LEU A 33 13.21 16.13 -1.79
C LEU A 33 13.23 16.76 -0.37
N LYS A 34 13.30 18.08 -0.31
CA LYS A 34 13.28 18.83 0.97
C LYS A 34 12.02 18.63 1.80
N ASN A 35 10.86 18.36 1.15
CA ASN A 35 9.58 18.22 1.82
C ASN A 35 9.22 16.76 2.15
N LEU A 36 10.08 15.80 1.82
CA LEU A 36 9.87 14.40 2.19
C LEU A 36 10.04 14.22 3.70
N ASN A 37 9.26 13.31 4.26
CA ASN A 37 9.45 12.83 5.64
C ASN A 37 9.91 11.37 5.64
N LEU A 38 10.26 10.83 6.81
CA LEU A 38 10.82 9.49 6.94
C LEU A 38 9.86 8.35 6.59
N LEU A 39 8.57 8.63 6.42
CA LEU A 39 7.62 7.65 5.88
C LEU A 39 7.61 7.60 4.34
N ASP A 40 8.43 8.41 3.68
CA ASP A 40 8.60 8.36 2.24
C ASP A 40 9.64 7.30 1.86
N ASP A 41 9.24 6.32 1.04
CA ASP A 41 10.05 5.18 0.65
C ASP A 41 11.41 5.59 0.06
N PHE A 42 11.44 6.70 -0.71
CA PHE A 42 12.69 7.19 -1.29
C PHE A 42 13.64 7.72 -0.23
N LEU A 43 13.14 8.58 0.69
CA LEU A 43 13.99 9.17 1.73
C LEU A 43 14.46 8.09 2.72
N PHE A 44 13.57 7.22 3.16
CA PHE A 44 13.89 6.12 4.07
C PHE A 44 14.91 5.18 3.44
N GLY A 45 14.65 4.68 2.22
CA GLY A 45 15.56 3.79 1.50
C GLY A 45 16.93 4.40 1.24
N THR A 46 17.00 5.71 0.93
CA THR A 46 18.26 6.43 0.74
C THR A 46 19.08 6.51 2.02
N LEU A 47 18.44 6.81 3.16
CA LEU A 47 19.10 6.87 4.47
C LEU A 47 19.64 5.51 4.87
N VAL A 48 18.85 4.47 4.75
CA VAL A 48 19.26 3.09 5.07
C VAL A 48 20.42 2.61 4.20
N SER A 49 20.38 2.95 2.91
CA SER A 49 21.41 2.53 1.94
C SER A 49 22.67 3.39 1.99
N HIS A 50 22.69 4.42 2.83
CA HIS A 50 23.80 5.37 2.84
C HIS A 50 25.09 4.74 3.38
N LYS A 51 26.16 4.80 2.57
CA LYS A 51 27.44 4.11 2.86
C LYS A 51 28.08 4.56 4.15
N GLU A 52 27.97 5.86 4.50
CA GLU A 52 28.66 6.45 5.64
C GLU A 52 27.88 6.27 6.95
N PHE A 53 26.56 6.37 6.94
CA PHE A 53 25.77 6.43 8.17
C PHE A 53 24.51 5.56 8.18
N GLY A 54 24.27 4.74 7.14
CA GLY A 54 23.08 3.89 7.07
C GLY A 54 22.98 2.92 8.25
N GLU A 55 24.10 2.32 8.66
CA GLU A 55 24.14 1.47 9.87
C GLU A 55 23.80 2.28 11.14
N ALA A 56 24.38 3.45 11.30
CA ALA A 56 24.11 4.32 12.46
C ALA A 56 22.65 4.79 12.49
N PHE A 57 22.06 5.09 11.33
CA PHE A 57 20.64 5.41 11.21
C PHE A 57 19.75 4.26 11.66
N CYS A 58 19.97 3.06 11.14
CA CYS A 58 19.21 1.88 11.53
C CYS A 58 19.36 1.56 13.02
N ARG A 59 20.57 1.68 13.56
CA ARG A 59 20.85 1.45 14.97
C ARG A 59 20.11 2.44 15.88
N GLU A 60 20.09 3.74 15.56
CA GLU A 60 19.30 4.73 16.32
C GLU A 60 17.79 4.40 16.30
N LEU A 61 17.24 3.94 15.16
CA LEU A 61 15.86 3.49 15.08
C LEU A 61 15.60 2.29 15.97
N LEU A 62 16.38 1.21 15.84
CA LEU A 62 16.19 0.00 16.62
C LEU A 62 16.38 0.26 18.12
N GLN A 63 17.39 1.05 18.53
CA GLN A 63 17.59 1.44 19.92
C GLN A 63 16.37 2.16 20.49
N THR A 64 15.75 3.03 19.71
CA THR A 64 14.54 3.74 20.12
C THR A 64 13.32 2.82 20.19
N ILE A 65 13.17 1.86 19.25
CA ILE A 65 12.05 0.92 19.22
C ILE A 65 12.13 -0.08 20.39
N PHE A 66 13.32 -0.65 20.62
CA PHE A 66 13.51 -1.73 21.58
C PHE A 66 13.98 -1.25 22.98
N GLN A 67 14.29 0.04 23.13
CA GLN A 67 14.78 0.63 24.38
C GLN A 67 16.02 -0.09 24.95
N ARG A 68 16.88 -0.59 24.06
CA ARG A 68 18.14 -1.21 24.41
C ARG A 68 19.27 -0.76 23.48
N LYS A 69 20.51 -0.96 23.90
CA LYS A 69 21.66 -0.73 23.03
C LYS A 69 21.79 -1.89 22.04
N PHE A 70 22.17 -1.57 20.84
CA PHE A 70 22.53 -2.52 19.80
C PHE A 70 24.03 -2.50 19.56
N GLY A 71 24.58 -3.69 19.32
CA GLY A 71 25.95 -3.85 18.90
C GLY A 71 26.15 -3.45 17.44
N LYS A 72 27.05 -4.13 16.76
CA LYS A 72 27.29 -3.93 15.33
C LYS A 72 26.13 -4.49 14.54
N LEU A 73 25.64 -3.72 13.58
CA LEU A 73 24.58 -4.15 12.66
C LEU A 73 25.14 -4.35 11.25
N LYS A 74 24.78 -5.47 10.64
CA LYS A 74 24.94 -5.66 9.21
C LYS A 74 23.65 -5.22 8.53
N VAL A 75 23.71 -4.16 7.74
CA VAL A 75 22.57 -3.57 7.04
C VAL A 75 22.57 -4.06 5.61
N ILE A 76 21.49 -4.71 5.18
CA ILE A 76 21.27 -5.13 3.80
C ILE A 76 20.03 -4.41 3.28
N PRO A 77 20.19 -3.23 2.65
CA PRO A 77 19.08 -2.47 2.12
C PRO A 77 18.48 -3.20 0.92
N GLN A 78 17.16 -3.17 0.81
CA GLN A 78 16.41 -3.71 -0.31
C GLN A 78 16.76 -5.17 -0.64
N ARG A 79 16.94 -6.00 0.42
CA ARG A 79 17.25 -7.42 0.24
C ARG A 79 16.14 -8.09 -0.56
N GLN A 80 16.53 -8.66 -1.69
CA GLN A 80 15.62 -9.37 -2.58
C GLN A 80 15.72 -10.87 -2.31
N TYR A 81 14.57 -11.49 -2.15
CA TYR A 81 14.42 -12.93 -2.15
C TYR A 81 13.68 -13.31 -3.44
N TYR A 82 14.33 -14.06 -4.29
CA TYR A 82 13.74 -14.54 -5.53
C TYR A 82 12.95 -15.80 -5.26
N GLY A 83 11.82 -16.00 -5.95
CA GLY A 83 11.17 -17.30 -6.03
C GLY A 83 12.02 -18.26 -6.85
N ASP A 84 11.83 -19.55 -6.65
CA ASP A 84 12.61 -20.59 -7.35
C ASP A 84 12.33 -20.59 -8.86
N ASP A 85 11.21 -19.98 -9.29
CA ASP A 85 10.81 -19.81 -10.67
C ASP A 85 10.01 -18.50 -10.86
N THR A 86 9.58 -18.22 -12.11
CA THR A 86 8.80 -17.03 -12.46
C THR A 86 7.36 -17.06 -11.94
N GLU A 87 6.88 -18.19 -11.44
CA GLU A 87 5.52 -18.36 -10.90
C GLU A 87 5.47 -18.12 -9.38
N ASN A 88 6.61 -18.20 -8.70
CA ASN A 88 6.72 -17.96 -7.26
C ASN A 88 6.97 -16.49 -6.93
N HIS A 89 6.16 -15.97 -6.00
CA HIS A 89 6.34 -14.62 -5.51
C HIS A 89 7.65 -14.47 -4.73
N GLY A 90 8.60 -13.74 -5.30
CA GLY A 90 9.70 -13.17 -4.55
C GLY A 90 9.21 -12.04 -3.63
N THR A 91 10.03 -11.64 -2.69
CA THR A 91 9.81 -10.44 -1.88
C THR A 91 11.06 -9.58 -1.83
N ARG A 92 10.84 -8.30 -1.58
CA ARG A 92 11.88 -7.32 -1.34
C ARG A 92 11.60 -6.68 0.00
N LEU A 93 12.48 -6.91 0.96
CA LEU A 93 12.45 -6.27 2.26
C LEU A 93 13.10 -4.89 2.14
N ASP A 94 12.52 -3.87 2.76
CA ASP A 94 13.08 -2.51 2.68
C ASP A 94 14.44 -2.46 3.36
N VAL A 95 14.53 -3.03 4.54
CA VAL A 95 15.77 -3.12 5.30
C VAL A 95 15.85 -4.42 6.07
N TYR A 96 16.79 -5.24 5.72
CA TYR A 96 17.13 -6.44 6.49
C TYR A 96 18.38 -6.16 7.33
N LEU A 97 18.30 -6.44 8.63
CA LEU A 97 19.35 -6.19 9.60
C LEU A 97 19.70 -7.46 10.36
N GLU A 98 20.98 -7.74 10.47
CA GLU A 98 21.53 -8.80 11.33
C GLU A 98 22.24 -8.14 12.50
N GLU A 99 21.90 -8.55 13.72
CA GLU A 99 22.64 -8.15 14.91
C GLU A 99 23.76 -9.15 15.15
N ASP A 100 24.98 -8.65 15.22
CA ASP A 100 26.18 -9.44 15.57
C ASP A 100 26.49 -9.17 17.04
N CYS A 101 25.99 -10.03 17.91
CA CYS A 101 26.23 -9.97 19.35
C CYS A 101 27.36 -10.92 19.73
N ALA A 102 28.55 -10.36 19.93
CA ALA A 102 29.78 -11.12 20.08
C ALA A 102 29.86 -12.09 21.27
N GLU A 103 28.98 -12.03 22.29
CA GLU A 103 29.24 -12.87 23.48
C GLU A 103 28.04 -13.46 24.26
N LEU A 104 26.81 -12.96 24.22
CA LEU A 104 25.80 -13.43 25.20
C LEU A 104 24.31 -13.42 24.80
N GLU A 105 23.93 -12.92 23.65
CA GLU A 105 22.51 -12.90 23.23
C GLU A 105 22.30 -13.57 21.88
N PRO A 106 21.14 -14.20 21.66
CA PRO A 106 20.85 -14.82 20.38
C PRO A 106 20.90 -13.79 19.27
N GLU A 107 21.58 -14.11 18.17
CA GLU A 107 21.56 -13.31 16.96
C GLU A 107 20.11 -13.13 16.49
N ALA A 108 19.67 -11.91 16.28
CA ALA A 108 18.34 -11.61 15.84
C ALA A 108 18.36 -10.95 14.46
N LEU A 109 17.29 -11.20 13.70
CA LEU A 109 17.05 -10.64 12.37
C LEU A 109 15.92 -9.63 12.44
N TYR A 110 16.10 -8.49 11.80
CA TYR A 110 15.11 -7.44 11.76
C TYR A 110 14.78 -7.09 10.32
N ASP A 111 13.49 -7.08 10.00
CA ASP A 111 12.97 -6.48 8.80
C ASP A 111 12.24 -5.19 9.20
N LEU A 112 12.72 -4.06 8.70
CA LEU A 112 12.19 -2.74 9.05
C LEU A 112 11.63 -2.06 7.81
N GLU A 113 10.32 -1.85 7.80
CA GLU A 113 9.59 -1.20 6.72
C GLU A 113 8.91 0.08 7.19
N ALA A 114 8.98 1.14 6.37
CA ALA A 114 8.19 2.36 6.54
C ALA A 114 7.19 2.47 5.39
N GLU A 115 5.89 2.44 5.69
CA GLU A 115 4.85 2.50 4.66
C GLU A 115 4.17 3.85 4.58
N LYS A 116 3.91 4.29 3.35
CA LYS A 116 3.13 5.48 3.03
C LYS A 116 1.69 5.17 2.62
N ALA A 117 1.40 3.94 2.27
CA ALA A 117 0.20 3.59 1.52
C ALA A 117 -1.08 3.65 2.33
N LYS A 118 -2.11 4.27 1.73
CA LYS A 118 -3.49 4.28 2.20
C LYS A 118 -4.36 3.22 1.51
N ASP A 119 -3.77 2.26 0.82
CA ASP A 119 -4.52 1.26 0.06
C ASP A 119 -5.21 0.28 1.01
N LYS A 120 -6.53 0.19 0.90
CA LYS A 120 -7.36 -0.72 1.71
C LYS A 120 -6.94 -2.19 1.54
N ASN A 121 -6.58 -2.59 0.33
CA ASN A 121 -6.16 -3.98 0.04
C ASN A 121 -4.83 -4.30 0.72
N LYS A 122 -3.88 -3.37 0.71
CA LYS A 122 -2.60 -3.51 1.42
C LYS A 122 -2.82 -3.67 2.91
N ARG A 123 -3.72 -2.87 3.52
CA ARG A 123 -4.07 -2.95 4.94
C ARG A 123 -4.66 -4.31 5.32
N GLN A 124 -5.63 -4.81 4.56
CA GLN A 124 -6.28 -6.11 4.83
C GLN A 124 -5.31 -7.30 4.73
N ASN A 125 -4.31 -7.18 3.88
CA ASN A 125 -3.32 -8.23 3.63
C ASN A 125 -2.09 -8.17 4.53
N LEU A 126 -1.95 -7.15 5.39
CA LEU A 126 -0.81 -6.99 6.30
C LEU A 126 -0.46 -8.27 7.08
N PRO A 127 -1.40 -8.94 7.77
CA PRO A 127 -1.06 -10.15 8.52
C PRO A 127 -0.56 -11.31 7.65
N LYS A 128 -1.08 -11.44 6.42
CA LYS A 128 -0.62 -12.47 5.48
C LYS A 128 0.75 -12.10 4.90
N ARG A 129 0.97 -10.83 4.62
CA ARG A 129 2.25 -10.31 4.10
C ARG A 129 3.38 -10.52 5.12
N THR A 130 3.18 -10.13 6.37
CA THR A 130 4.18 -10.32 7.42
C THR A 130 4.48 -11.78 7.70
N ARG A 131 3.45 -12.66 7.62
CA ARG A 131 3.66 -14.11 7.69
C ARG A 131 4.53 -14.62 6.54
N PHE A 132 4.29 -14.13 5.32
CA PHE A 132 5.06 -14.50 4.13
C PHE A 132 6.51 -14.02 4.24
N TYR A 133 6.74 -12.78 4.68
CA TYR A 133 8.08 -12.24 4.90
C TYR A 133 8.88 -13.09 5.89
N ARG A 134 8.26 -13.44 7.02
CA ARG A 134 8.89 -14.32 8.00
C ARG A 134 9.27 -15.67 7.41
N ALA A 135 8.35 -16.33 6.72
CA ALA A 135 8.61 -17.64 6.12
C ALA A 135 9.81 -17.60 5.14
N ILE A 136 9.95 -16.51 4.40
CA ILE A 136 11.10 -16.31 3.50
C ILE A 136 12.39 -16.09 4.30
N VAL A 137 12.36 -15.26 5.34
CA VAL A 137 13.54 -14.99 6.17
C VAL A 137 14.00 -16.30 6.84
N ASP A 138 13.09 -17.04 7.45
CA ASP A 138 13.37 -18.32 8.12
C ASP A 138 13.92 -19.36 7.12
N GLY A 139 13.26 -19.50 5.96
CA GLY A 139 13.67 -20.46 4.93
C GLY A 139 15.08 -20.19 4.33
N HIS A 140 15.56 -18.94 4.43
CA HIS A 140 16.92 -18.58 3.99
C HIS A 140 17.93 -18.48 5.14
N SER A 141 17.49 -18.65 6.37
CA SER A 141 18.34 -18.51 7.56
C SER A 141 18.88 -19.85 8.04
N LEU A 142 18.27 -20.96 7.64
CA LEU A 142 18.66 -22.31 8.04
C LEU A 142 19.20 -23.08 6.85
N ALA A 143 20.44 -23.54 6.93
CA ALA A 143 21.01 -24.39 5.90
C ALA A 143 20.54 -25.85 6.03
N SER A 144 20.63 -26.62 4.93
CA SER A 144 20.23 -28.02 4.95
C SER A 144 21.11 -28.82 5.91
N GLY A 145 20.48 -29.48 6.87
CA GLY A 145 21.16 -30.32 7.89
C GLY A 145 21.50 -29.59 9.19
N GLU A 146 21.21 -28.28 9.29
CA GLU A 146 21.34 -27.55 10.55
C GLU A 146 20.18 -27.86 11.50
N ASP A 147 20.43 -27.72 12.80
CA ASP A 147 19.43 -27.89 13.84
C ASP A 147 18.48 -26.68 13.89
N TYR A 148 17.19 -26.93 14.10
CA TYR A 148 16.20 -25.85 14.23
C TYR A 148 16.47 -24.91 15.41
N GLY A 149 17.19 -25.35 16.43
CA GLY A 149 17.62 -24.54 17.57
C GLY A 149 18.59 -23.39 17.18
N THR A 150 19.16 -23.44 15.98
CA THR A 150 20.04 -22.38 15.46
C THR A 150 19.28 -21.26 14.74
N LEU A 151 17.96 -21.40 14.58
CA LEU A 151 17.14 -20.33 14.01
C LEU A 151 17.18 -19.08 14.90
N LYS A 152 17.42 -17.95 14.26
CA LYS A 152 17.48 -16.65 14.92
C LYS A 152 16.09 -16.11 15.23
N ASP A 153 15.99 -15.29 16.26
CA ASP A 153 14.77 -14.49 16.47
C ASP A 153 14.50 -13.58 15.27
N VAL A 154 13.25 -13.51 14.82
CA VAL A 154 12.85 -12.69 13.66
C VAL A 154 11.83 -11.65 14.07
N TYR A 155 12.17 -10.39 13.84
CA TYR A 155 11.31 -9.23 14.06
C TYR A 155 10.93 -8.59 12.75
N ILE A 156 9.64 -8.65 12.39
CA ILE A 156 9.08 -7.87 11.27
C ILE A 156 8.48 -6.59 11.85
N ILE A 157 9.07 -5.44 11.52
CA ILE A 157 8.70 -4.14 12.07
C ILE A 157 8.14 -3.27 10.94
N ILE A 158 6.89 -2.87 11.04
CA ILE A 158 6.24 -2.03 10.04
C ILE A 158 5.74 -0.74 10.66
N ILE A 159 6.23 0.38 10.17
CA ILE A 159 5.85 1.73 10.61
C ILE A 159 4.79 2.28 9.65
N LEU A 160 3.62 2.64 10.18
CA LEU A 160 2.41 2.92 9.42
C LEU A 160 1.82 4.29 9.74
N PRO A 161 1.41 5.09 8.74
CA PRO A 161 0.65 6.33 8.95
C PRO A 161 -0.85 6.08 9.14
N TYR A 162 -1.29 4.83 9.18
CA TYR A 162 -2.67 4.41 9.37
C TYR A 162 -2.77 3.28 10.39
N ASP A 163 -3.91 3.17 11.06
CA ASP A 163 -4.16 2.12 12.06
C ASP A 163 -4.46 0.78 11.38
N PRO A 164 -3.63 -0.25 11.56
CA PRO A 164 -3.84 -1.55 10.92
C PRO A 164 -5.07 -2.29 11.45
N PHE A 165 -5.50 -2.02 12.70
CA PHE A 165 -6.55 -2.78 13.39
C PHE A 165 -7.70 -1.94 13.94
N ASP A 166 -7.76 -0.63 13.65
CA ASP A 166 -8.81 0.31 14.12
C ASP A 166 -8.97 0.40 15.65
N ARG A 167 -7.86 0.22 16.41
CA ARG A 167 -7.83 0.28 17.88
C ARG A 167 -7.10 1.51 18.43
N LYS A 168 -6.54 2.35 17.55
CA LYS A 168 -5.82 3.60 17.83
C LYS A 168 -4.59 3.41 18.75
N ARG A 169 -3.98 2.22 18.78
CA ARG A 169 -2.78 1.97 19.58
C ARG A 169 -1.53 2.42 18.83
N LEU A 170 -0.58 2.97 19.56
CA LEU A 170 0.74 3.37 19.02
C LEU A 170 1.57 2.16 18.58
N ILE A 171 1.41 1.04 19.29
CA ILE A 171 2.13 -0.20 19.03
C ILE A 171 1.19 -1.40 19.10
N TYR A 172 1.39 -2.35 18.20
CA TYR A 172 0.80 -3.68 18.22
C TYR A 172 1.92 -4.69 18.07
N THR A 173 2.14 -5.50 19.09
CA THR A 173 3.08 -6.62 19.05
C THR A 173 2.30 -7.91 18.90
N ILE A 174 2.58 -8.65 17.84
CA ILE A 174 1.95 -9.93 17.52
C ILE A 174 2.96 -11.03 17.72
N ARG A 175 2.55 -12.07 18.46
CA ARG A 175 3.30 -13.32 18.70
C ARG A 175 2.38 -14.52 18.64
N ASN A 176 2.94 -15.69 18.44
CA ASN A 176 2.21 -16.95 18.55
C ASN A 176 1.97 -17.28 20.03
N MET A 177 0.89 -18.01 20.33
CA MET A 177 0.53 -18.46 21.66
C MET A 177 -0.37 -19.70 21.59
N CYS A 178 -0.39 -20.50 22.64
CA CYS A 178 -1.38 -21.57 22.79
C CYS A 178 -2.77 -20.93 23.02
N GLN A 179 -3.73 -21.26 22.17
CA GLN A 179 -5.08 -20.70 22.27
C GLN A 179 -5.85 -21.26 23.47
N GLU A 180 -5.66 -22.53 23.75
CA GLU A 180 -6.35 -23.27 24.82
C GLU A 180 -5.87 -22.85 26.21
N ASP A 181 -4.57 -22.55 26.33
CA ASP A 181 -3.96 -22.05 27.56
C ASP A 181 -2.86 -21.01 27.25
N PRO A 182 -3.21 -19.72 27.25
CA PRO A 182 -2.25 -18.65 26.99
C PRO A 182 -1.11 -18.49 28.00
N SER A 183 -1.15 -19.22 29.12
CA SER A 183 -0.07 -19.23 30.12
C SER A 183 1.08 -20.14 29.75
N ILE A 184 0.88 -21.07 28.80
CA ILE A 184 1.94 -21.94 28.28
C ILE A 184 2.95 -21.07 27.53
N PRO A 185 4.25 -21.09 27.92
CA PRO A 185 5.28 -20.38 27.21
C PRO A 185 5.48 -21.00 25.82
N TYR A 186 5.29 -20.20 24.77
CA TYR A 186 5.56 -20.58 23.39
C TYR A 186 6.48 -19.52 22.77
N GLU A 187 7.78 -19.72 23.00
CA GLU A 187 8.82 -18.78 22.55
C GLU A 187 9.48 -19.31 21.27
N ASP A 188 8.88 -18.99 20.13
CA ASP A 188 9.36 -19.39 18.81
C ASP A 188 10.26 -18.32 18.14
N GLY A 189 10.66 -17.27 18.86
CA GLY A 189 11.49 -16.20 18.34
C GLY A 189 10.79 -15.29 17.33
N ALA A 190 9.53 -15.56 16.97
CA ALA A 190 8.82 -14.86 15.92
C ALA A 190 7.97 -13.68 16.44
N ARG A 191 8.28 -12.45 16.03
CA ARG A 191 7.58 -11.24 16.43
C ARG A 191 7.21 -10.38 15.23
N THR A 192 5.99 -9.82 15.24
CA THR A 192 5.60 -8.74 14.29
C THR A 192 5.21 -7.53 15.09
N ILE A 193 5.81 -6.38 14.76
CA ILE A 193 5.58 -5.11 15.45
C ILE A 193 5.02 -4.12 14.44
N PHE A 194 3.79 -3.66 14.67
CA PHE A 194 3.22 -2.55 13.92
C PHE A 194 3.30 -1.29 14.76
N LEU A 195 3.91 -0.25 14.23
CA LEU A 195 4.04 1.07 14.84
C LEU A 195 3.13 2.04 14.09
N TYR A 196 2.10 2.53 14.76
CA TYR A 196 1.15 3.48 14.19
C TYR A 196 1.50 4.90 14.61
N THR A 197 1.98 5.70 13.67
CA THR A 197 2.53 7.05 13.91
C THR A 197 1.51 8.04 14.48
N LYS A 198 0.20 7.83 14.23
CA LYS A 198 -0.93 8.66 14.72
C LYS A 198 -1.72 7.99 15.82
N GLY A 199 -1.18 6.97 16.45
CA GLY A 199 -1.82 6.28 17.56
C GLY A 199 -2.04 7.22 18.75
N THR A 200 -3.11 6.97 19.51
CA THR A 200 -3.47 7.78 20.69
C THR A 200 -3.63 6.94 21.95
N LYS A 201 -3.46 5.62 21.83
CA LYS A 201 -3.63 4.67 22.94
C LYS A 201 -2.37 3.84 23.14
N GLY A 202 -2.18 3.39 24.37
CA GLY A 202 -1.05 2.59 24.79
C GLY A 202 -0.01 3.45 25.53
N ASN A 203 0.69 2.80 26.45
CA ASN A 203 1.81 3.40 27.15
C ASN A 203 3.09 2.89 26.49
N ILE A 204 3.79 3.77 25.77
CA ILE A 204 5.08 3.50 25.13
C ILE A 204 6.12 4.48 25.66
N PRO A 205 7.41 4.15 25.57
CA PRO A 205 8.48 5.09 25.93
C PRO A 205 8.32 6.42 25.20
N LYS A 206 8.64 7.51 25.88
CA LYS A 206 8.52 8.86 25.33
C LYS A 206 9.35 9.03 24.07
N GLU A 207 10.55 8.49 24.05
CA GLU A 207 11.46 8.52 22.91
C GLU A 207 10.87 7.85 21.66
N LEU A 208 10.15 6.74 21.84
CA LEU A 208 9.47 6.07 20.75
C LEU A 208 8.28 6.90 20.25
N GLN A 209 7.51 7.52 21.12
CA GLN A 209 6.43 8.42 20.72
C GLN A 209 6.96 9.63 19.93
N GLU A 210 8.07 10.21 20.37
CA GLU A 210 8.76 11.32 19.70
C GLU A 210 9.28 10.89 18.32
N LEU A 211 9.83 9.68 18.19
CA LEU A 211 10.25 9.11 16.91
C LEU A 211 9.07 8.96 15.94
N LEU A 212 7.95 8.39 16.39
CA LEU A 212 6.78 8.22 15.53
C LEU A 212 6.22 9.56 15.04
N HIS A 213 6.21 10.57 15.91
CA HIS A 213 5.83 11.93 15.53
C HIS A 213 6.80 12.55 14.52
N TYR A 214 8.11 12.40 14.75
CA TYR A 214 9.14 12.90 13.88
C TYR A 214 9.08 12.24 12.48
N MET A 215 8.74 10.96 12.38
CA MET A 215 8.58 10.27 11.09
C MET A 215 7.44 10.83 10.26
N GLU A 216 6.36 11.32 10.89
CA GLU A 216 5.24 11.99 10.19
C GLU A 216 5.59 13.40 9.71
N ASP A 217 6.36 14.15 10.49
CA ASP A 217 6.76 15.53 10.15
C ASP A 217 8.26 15.69 10.44
N THR A 218 9.09 15.23 9.49
CA THR A 218 10.55 15.20 9.58
C THR A 218 11.14 16.60 9.41
N LYS A 219 11.07 17.37 10.50
CA LYS A 219 11.59 18.74 10.60
C LYS A 219 12.43 18.89 11.86
N GLU A 220 13.41 19.80 11.82
CA GLU A 220 14.33 20.11 12.93
C GLU A 220 13.59 20.38 14.25
N LYS A 221 12.49 21.15 14.22
CA LYS A 221 11.67 21.45 15.41
C LYS A 221 11.13 20.22 16.14
N ASN A 222 10.98 19.08 15.44
CA ASN A 222 10.48 17.82 15.97
C ASN A 222 11.63 16.88 16.39
N ALA A 223 12.89 17.22 16.15
CA ALA A 223 14.07 16.49 16.62
C ALA A 223 14.40 16.84 18.09
N VAL A 224 13.49 16.48 19.00
CA VAL A 224 13.45 16.97 20.40
C VAL A 224 14.38 16.24 21.36
N ASN A 225 15.01 15.14 20.94
CA ASN A 225 15.96 14.38 21.77
C ASN A 225 17.27 14.10 21.00
N ALA A 226 18.30 13.62 21.72
CA ALA A 226 19.63 13.41 21.16
C ALA A 226 19.67 12.41 19.98
N SER A 227 18.86 11.32 20.03
CA SER A 227 18.76 10.35 18.95
C SER A 227 18.15 10.98 17.70
N LEU A 228 17.03 11.70 17.85
CA LEU A 228 16.37 12.40 16.75
C LEU A 228 17.22 13.52 16.15
N GLN A 229 18.02 14.21 16.97
CA GLN A 229 18.98 15.21 16.46
C GLN A 229 20.07 14.58 15.58
N LYS A 230 20.55 13.39 15.95
CA LYS A 230 21.48 12.64 15.08
C LYS A 230 20.81 12.24 13.77
N ILE A 231 19.58 11.70 13.84
CA ILE A 231 18.80 11.33 12.65
C ILE A 231 18.54 12.55 11.77
N GLN A 232 18.18 13.70 12.37
CA GLN A 232 17.95 14.95 11.64
C GLN A 232 19.18 15.39 10.84
N LYS A 233 20.38 15.33 11.43
CA LYS A 233 21.63 15.64 10.72
C LYS A 233 21.87 14.71 9.51
N MET A 234 21.53 13.44 9.63
CA MET A 234 21.62 12.49 8.51
C MET A 234 20.60 12.83 7.42
N VAL A 235 19.37 13.15 7.81
CA VAL A 235 18.31 13.60 6.90
C VAL A 235 18.70 14.86 6.13
N GLU A 236 19.29 15.84 6.80
CA GLU A 236 19.76 17.09 6.17
C GLU A 236 20.84 16.81 5.13
N LYS A 237 21.85 16.01 5.48
CA LYS A 237 22.91 15.62 4.54
C LYS A 237 22.31 14.99 3.26
N VAL A 238 21.34 14.08 3.41
CA VAL A 238 20.68 13.43 2.27
C VAL A 238 19.86 14.44 1.46
N LYS A 239 19.11 15.32 2.11
CA LYS A 239 18.28 16.33 1.44
C LYS A 239 19.09 17.43 0.72
N GLU A 240 20.34 17.64 1.11
CA GLU A 240 21.26 18.62 0.51
C GLU A 240 22.15 18.00 -0.59
N ASP A 241 22.22 16.66 -0.67
CA ASP A 241 23.04 15.97 -1.64
C ASP A 241 22.47 16.11 -3.06
N LYS A 242 23.32 16.62 -3.97
CA LYS A 242 22.92 16.85 -5.38
C LYS A 242 22.71 15.55 -6.15
N GLY A 243 23.47 14.50 -5.81
CA GLY A 243 23.32 13.17 -6.42
C GLY A 243 21.97 12.56 -6.04
N VAL A 244 21.63 12.62 -4.76
CA VAL A 244 20.32 12.18 -4.24
C VAL A 244 19.17 12.96 -4.88
N LEU A 245 19.32 14.28 -5.02
CA LEU A 245 18.32 15.11 -5.70
C LEU A 245 18.10 14.66 -7.15
N LEU A 246 19.17 14.36 -7.88
CA LEU A 246 19.07 13.88 -9.25
C LEU A 246 18.38 12.51 -9.33
N GLU A 247 18.70 11.60 -8.42
CA GLU A 247 18.04 10.29 -8.33
C GLU A 247 16.54 10.44 -8.00
N TYR A 248 16.22 11.31 -7.05
CA TYR A 248 14.83 11.61 -6.70
C TYR A 248 14.03 12.13 -7.90
N MET A 249 14.61 13.03 -8.70
CA MET A 249 13.96 13.55 -9.91
C MET A 249 13.66 12.44 -10.91
N LYS A 250 14.61 11.52 -11.15
CA LYS A 250 14.41 10.37 -12.05
C LYS A 250 13.30 9.43 -11.56
N VAL A 251 13.27 9.14 -10.25
CA VAL A 251 12.21 8.31 -9.66
C VAL A 251 10.85 8.99 -9.80
N TRP A 252 10.78 10.29 -9.53
CA TRP A 252 9.56 11.08 -9.65
C TRP A 252 9.04 11.13 -11.10
N GLU A 253 9.91 11.35 -12.09
CA GLU A 253 9.55 11.33 -13.51
C GLU A 253 8.99 9.96 -13.92
N ARG A 254 9.64 8.88 -13.50
CA ARG A 254 9.16 7.51 -13.77
C ARG A 254 7.78 7.24 -13.13
N GLU A 255 7.58 7.69 -11.90
CA GLU A 255 6.27 7.55 -11.23
C GLU A 255 5.17 8.33 -11.97
N GLN A 256 5.48 9.52 -12.51
CA GLN A 256 4.53 10.29 -13.32
C GLN A 256 4.15 9.55 -14.61
N MET A 257 5.14 9.02 -15.34
CA MET A 257 4.90 8.23 -16.56
C MET A 257 3.98 7.03 -16.28
N ILE A 258 4.29 6.23 -15.25
CA ILE A 258 3.46 5.07 -14.86
C ILE A 258 2.02 5.51 -14.50
N ARG A 259 1.88 6.64 -13.83
CA ARG A 259 0.56 7.18 -13.47
C ARG A 259 -0.23 7.63 -14.69
N GLU A 260 0.40 8.31 -15.63
CA GLU A 260 -0.21 8.75 -16.88
C GLU A 260 -0.65 7.55 -17.72
N GLU A 261 0.22 6.56 -17.91
CA GLU A 261 -0.11 5.30 -18.59
C GLU A 261 -1.28 4.56 -17.92
N GLY A 262 -1.27 4.45 -16.60
CA GLY A 262 -2.35 3.82 -15.83
C GLY A 262 -3.68 4.58 -15.98
N MET A 263 -3.64 5.92 -16.03
CA MET A 263 -4.83 6.74 -16.22
C MET A 263 -5.39 6.60 -17.64
N GLU A 264 -4.53 6.58 -18.67
CA GLU A 264 -4.93 6.35 -20.05
C GLU A 264 -5.54 4.96 -20.25
N ALA A 265 -4.91 3.92 -19.69
CA ALA A 265 -5.44 2.57 -19.70
C ALA A 265 -6.81 2.47 -18.99
N GLY A 266 -6.96 3.13 -17.85
CA GLY A 266 -8.23 3.20 -17.12
C GLY A 266 -9.34 3.89 -17.91
N ILE A 267 -9.02 5.00 -18.60
CA ILE A 267 -9.97 5.71 -19.47
C ILE A 267 -10.37 4.83 -20.67
N ALA A 268 -9.41 4.14 -21.28
CA ALA A 268 -9.67 3.24 -22.40
C ALA A 268 -10.57 2.07 -21.99
N ALA A 269 -10.29 1.45 -20.84
CA ALA A 269 -11.10 0.36 -20.27
C ALA A 269 -12.54 0.82 -19.97
N GLY A 270 -12.68 1.98 -19.32
CA GLY A 270 -14.00 2.55 -19.02
C GLY A 270 -14.82 2.87 -20.26
N LYS A 271 -14.20 3.38 -21.34
CA LYS A 271 -14.88 3.59 -22.63
C LYS A 271 -15.34 2.28 -23.27
N ALA A 272 -14.47 1.26 -23.27
CA ALA A 272 -14.81 -0.05 -23.83
C ALA A 272 -15.95 -0.74 -23.06
N GLU A 273 -16.02 -0.57 -21.75
CA GLU A 273 -17.13 -1.10 -20.94
C GLU A 273 -18.44 -0.35 -21.24
N GLN A 274 -18.38 0.97 -21.33
CA GLN A 274 -19.56 1.79 -21.69
C GLN A 274 -20.10 1.46 -23.10
N GLU A 275 -19.21 1.24 -24.07
CA GLU A 275 -19.59 0.83 -25.42
C GLU A 275 -20.31 -0.54 -25.42
N LYS A 276 -19.78 -1.50 -24.66
CA LYS A 276 -20.42 -2.83 -24.48
C LYS A 276 -21.80 -2.73 -23.83
N GLU A 277 -21.96 -1.86 -22.86
CA GLU A 277 -23.23 -1.66 -22.18
C GLU A 277 -24.26 -1.00 -23.11
N THR A 278 -23.84 0.04 -23.84
CA THR A 278 -24.66 0.71 -24.86
C THR A 278 -25.10 -0.25 -25.96
N GLU A 279 -24.22 -1.15 -26.42
CA GLU A 279 -24.55 -2.15 -27.44
C GLU A 279 -25.56 -3.17 -26.92
N LYS A 280 -25.40 -3.62 -25.65
CA LYS A 280 -26.41 -4.51 -25.01
C LYS A 280 -27.77 -3.86 -24.89
N GLU A 281 -27.84 -2.57 -24.57
CA GLU A 281 -29.08 -1.81 -24.50
C GLU A 281 -29.75 -1.70 -25.90
N ARG A 282 -28.94 -1.39 -26.93
CA ARG A 282 -29.44 -1.36 -28.31
C ARG A 282 -30.02 -2.71 -28.75
N GLN A 283 -29.34 -3.82 -28.47
CA GLN A 283 -29.82 -5.15 -28.78
C GLN A 283 -31.12 -5.51 -28.04
N ARG A 284 -31.26 -5.08 -26.78
CA ARG A 284 -32.51 -5.25 -26.01
C ARG A 284 -33.64 -4.44 -26.63
N ALA A 285 -33.40 -3.18 -26.94
CA ALA A 285 -34.40 -2.33 -27.59
C ALA A 285 -34.86 -2.87 -28.95
N GLN A 286 -33.93 -3.37 -29.78
CA GLN A 286 -34.29 -4.00 -31.06
C GLN A 286 -35.13 -5.27 -30.88
N LYS A 287 -34.81 -6.12 -29.90
CA LYS A 287 -35.60 -7.31 -29.60
C LYS A 287 -37.03 -6.96 -29.11
N GLU A 288 -37.12 -5.91 -28.31
CA GLU A 288 -38.42 -5.44 -27.81
C GLU A 288 -39.28 -4.86 -28.94
N GLN A 289 -38.68 -4.07 -29.83
CA GLN A 289 -39.34 -3.55 -31.03
C GLN A 289 -39.83 -4.68 -31.93
N GLN A 290 -39.00 -5.70 -32.21
CA GLN A 290 -39.42 -6.86 -33.02
C GLN A 290 -40.57 -7.65 -32.38
N ARG A 291 -40.59 -7.76 -31.03
CA ARG A 291 -41.71 -8.38 -30.33
C ARG A 291 -43.00 -7.57 -30.42
N ALA A 292 -42.88 -6.22 -30.29
CA ALA A 292 -44.02 -5.33 -30.45
C ALA A 292 -44.59 -5.39 -31.87
N GLU A 293 -43.76 -5.35 -32.91
CA GLU A 293 -44.20 -5.48 -34.31
C GLU A 293 -44.91 -6.84 -34.60
N LYS A 294 -44.38 -7.93 -34.05
CA LYS A 294 -45.05 -9.25 -34.17
C LYS A 294 -46.42 -9.29 -33.49
N ALA A 295 -46.50 -8.74 -32.27
CA ALA A 295 -47.76 -8.68 -31.54
C ALA A 295 -48.80 -7.79 -32.26
N GLU A 296 -48.39 -6.69 -32.88
CA GLU A 296 -49.27 -5.85 -33.71
C GLU A 296 -49.78 -6.61 -34.95
N GLN A 297 -48.91 -7.37 -35.60
CA GLN A 297 -49.31 -8.21 -36.76
C GLN A 297 -50.33 -9.29 -36.35
N GLU A 298 -50.08 -9.99 -35.21
CA GLU A 298 -51.02 -10.97 -34.68
C GLU A 298 -52.39 -10.35 -34.36
N VAL A 299 -52.39 -9.19 -33.71
CA VAL A 299 -53.63 -8.46 -33.41
C VAL A 299 -54.37 -8.05 -34.69
N ALA A 300 -53.67 -7.57 -35.73
CA ALA A 300 -54.24 -7.25 -37.00
C ALA A 300 -54.87 -8.46 -37.71
N GLU A 301 -54.19 -9.61 -37.66
CA GLU A 301 -54.70 -10.87 -38.24
C GLU A 301 -55.95 -11.37 -37.50
N LEU A 302 -55.93 -11.36 -36.18
CA LEU A 302 -57.09 -11.71 -35.36
C LEU A 302 -58.28 -10.79 -35.62
N ARG A 303 -58.07 -9.48 -35.79
CA ARG A 303 -59.15 -8.55 -36.17
C ARG A 303 -59.76 -8.88 -37.51
N ARG A 304 -58.94 -9.19 -38.53
CA ARG A 304 -59.46 -9.63 -39.85
C ARG A 304 -60.29 -10.90 -39.73
N LYS A 305 -59.86 -11.94 -39.03
CA LYS A 305 -60.59 -13.15 -38.79
C LYS A 305 -61.94 -12.91 -38.10
N LEU A 306 -61.93 -11.97 -37.15
CA LEU A 306 -63.15 -11.60 -36.42
C LEU A 306 -64.15 -10.83 -37.32
N GLU A 307 -63.72 -9.97 -38.20
CA GLU A 307 -64.56 -9.30 -39.23
C GLU A 307 -65.13 -10.30 -40.23
N GLU A 308 -64.36 -11.29 -40.70
CA GLU A 308 -64.81 -12.31 -41.58
C GLU A 308 -65.92 -13.20 -40.94
N LEU A 309 -65.75 -13.55 -39.68
CA LEU A 309 -66.76 -14.30 -38.93
C LEU A 309 -68.05 -13.54 -38.68
N GLN A 310 -67.93 -12.20 -38.49
CA GLN A 310 -69.12 -11.32 -38.36
C GLN A 310 -69.90 -11.12 -39.65
N LYS A 311 -69.23 -11.23 -40.80
CA LYS A 311 -69.93 -11.17 -42.14
C LYS A 311 -70.58 -12.43 -42.53
N GLN A 312 -70.29 -13.58 -41.89
CA GLN A 312 -70.89 -14.88 -42.15
C GLN A 312 -72.13 -15.20 -41.27
N ARG A 313 -72.46 -14.27 -40.36
CA ARG A 313 -73.73 -14.27 -39.60
C ARG A 313 -74.70 -13.27 -40.16
#